data_db9748ad54caa0e54494450fba762d73
#
_entry.id   db9748ad54caa0e54494450fba762d73
#
_cell.length_a   1.000
_cell.length_b   1.000
_cell.length_c   1.000
_cell.angle_alpha   90.00
_cell.angle_beta   90.00
_cell.angle_gamma   90.00
#
_symmetry.space_group_name_H-M   'P 1'
#
loop_
_entity.id
_entity.type
_entity.pdbx_description
1 polymer ?
#
loop_
_entity_poly.entity_id
_entity_poly.type
_entity_poly.pdbx_seq_one_letter_code
_entity_poly.pdbx_strand_id
1 'polypeptide(L)'
;MPSASTSQDTDPDSRTLIAAAATGTPAEQDPAPAPKPPSREERRYRLRAGETVPGGVRRAARGQLADSSDALAGASGRGELSEAVHSTRKAIKRVRTLLRLSRDAIGQDAYGRENTHMRMIAGRLSGARDAYVLVQTLASLEARYEDELVPSVTAGLRARLQDDHQRAMAGLADDGEIAVTTRDALEEARARTAQWTYARDDFGAVKPGLRRVYGRGRKLMRAARDEPDAEHLHEARKRVKDLWHATELLRPAHPKRMKRLARDAHGLADLLGDHHDLSVLRDYIEANPQLFSDMAARESLLAVIDRRSDTLQRRALKLGRKVYKRSPKRFVKDVARGWDKRVGTHAA
;
A
#
# COMPACT_ATOMS: atom_id res chain seq x y z
N MET A 1 29.85 -3.23 -53.46
CA MET A 1 29.46 -3.29 -54.88
C MET A 1 29.63 -4.72 -55.38
N PRO A 2 28.83 -5.30 -56.30
CA PRO A 2 27.56 -4.87 -56.90
C PRO A 2 26.38 -5.77 -56.50
N SER A 3 25.20 -5.29 -56.51
CA SER A 3 24.22 -5.10 -57.61
C SER A 3 23.48 -6.33 -58.03
N ALA A 4 22.28 -6.23 -58.01
CA ALA A 4 21.12 -6.23 -58.89
C ALA A 4 20.37 -7.56 -58.84
N SER A 5 19.14 -7.71 -59.03
CA SER A 5 18.07 -7.00 -59.69
C SER A 5 16.93 -7.99 -59.93
N THR A 6 15.71 -7.55 -59.67
CA THR A 6 14.51 -7.69 -60.51
C THR A 6 13.98 -9.08 -60.90
N SER A 7 12.72 -9.37 -60.59
CA SER A 7 11.66 -9.38 -61.61
C SER A 7 10.30 -9.66 -60.99
N GLN A 8 9.39 -8.82 -61.39
CA GLN A 8 7.95 -8.93 -61.45
C GLN A 8 7.49 -10.21 -62.17
N ASP A 9 6.38 -10.76 -61.75
CA ASP A 9 5.39 -11.23 -62.72
C ASP A 9 3.96 -11.03 -62.17
N THR A 10 3.23 -10.34 -62.95
CA THR A 10 1.78 -10.11 -62.93
C THR A 10 1.11 -11.24 -63.70
N ASP A 11 -0.09 -11.67 -63.31
CA ASP A 11 -1.30 -11.54 -64.12
C ASP A 11 -2.50 -12.36 -63.60
N PRO A 12 -3.67 -12.16 -64.15
CA PRO A 12 -4.90 -11.88 -63.44
C PRO A 12 -6.03 -12.90 -63.70
N ASP A 13 -7.20 -12.51 -63.27
CA ASP A 13 -8.54 -12.97 -63.64
C ASP A 13 -9.09 -14.26 -63.00
N SER A 14 -10.09 -14.02 -62.21
CA SER A 14 -11.40 -14.65 -62.43
C SER A 14 -12.52 -13.90 -61.72
N ARG A 15 -13.36 -13.38 -62.51
CA ARG A 15 -14.62 -12.71 -62.21
C ARG A 15 -15.66 -13.62 -61.57
N THR A 16 -16.42 -13.03 -60.65
CA THR A 16 -17.88 -13.10 -60.51
C THR A 16 -18.49 -14.38 -59.95
N LEU A 17 -18.96 -14.26 -58.71
CA LEU A 17 -20.33 -14.71 -58.36
C LEU A 17 -20.86 -13.86 -57.21
N ILE A 18 -21.80 -13.03 -57.55
CA ILE A 18 -22.68 -12.27 -56.62
C ILE A 18 -23.65 -13.28 -56.03
N ALA A 19 -23.59 -13.46 -54.69
CA ALA A 19 -24.68 -14.06 -53.94
C ALA A 19 -25.08 -13.09 -52.85
N ALA A 20 -26.26 -12.55 -52.95
CA ALA A 20 -26.93 -11.73 -51.96
C ALA A 20 -27.09 -12.56 -50.67
N ALA A 21 -26.48 -12.11 -49.58
CA ALA A 21 -26.75 -12.60 -48.25
C ALA A 21 -27.26 -11.44 -47.40
N ALA A 22 -28.39 -11.70 -46.82
CA ALA A 22 -29.26 -10.81 -46.05
C ALA A 22 -28.53 -9.95 -45.03
N THR A 23 -28.81 -8.67 -45.02
CA THR A 23 -28.53 -7.71 -43.94
C THR A 23 -29.36 -8.05 -42.71
N GLY A 24 -28.78 -8.90 -41.84
CA GLY A 24 -29.25 -8.99 -40.47
C GLY A 24 -28.40 -8.04 -39.63
N THR A 25 -28.96 -6.92 -39.22
CA THR A 25 -28.34 -6.04 -38.21
C THR A 25 -28.11 -6.85 -36.94
N PRO A 26 -26.89 -6.90 -36.38
CA PRO A 26 -26.70 -7.53 -35.08
C PRO A 26 -27.50 -6.73 -34.05
N ALA A 27 -28.38 -7.40 -33.34
CA ALA A 27 -29.09 -6.81 -32.20
C ALA A 27 -28.02 -6.27 -31.22
N GLU A 28 -28.07 -4.96 -31.03
CA GLU A 28 -27.29 -4.24 -30.04
C GLU A 28 -27.63 -4.85 -28.66
N GLN A 29 -26.78 -5.72 -28.15
CA GLN A 29 -26.95 -6.25 -26.80
C GLN A 29 -26.72 -5.09 -25.84
N ASP A 30 -27.78 -4.69 -25.13
CA ASP A 30 -27.68 -3.74 -24.03
C ASP A 30 -26.47 -4.11 -23.14
N PRO A 31 -25.60 -3.16 -22.80
CA PRO A 31 -24.49 -3.41 -21.91
C PRO A 31 -25.03 -3.93 -20.58
N ALA A 32 -24.51 -5.06 -20.13
CA ALA A 32 -24.89 -5.68 -18.87
C ALA A 32 -24.87 -4.59 -17.75
N PRO A 33 -25.89 -4.51 -16.90
CA PRO A 33 -26.00 -3.48 -15.89
C PRO A 33 -24.76 -3.48 -15.00
N ALA A 34 -24.19 -2.31 -14.78
CA ALA A 34 -23.00 -2.13 -13.96
C ALA A 34 -23.20 -2.82 -12.60
N PRO A 35 -22.22 -3.61 -12.13
CA PRO A 35 -22.36 -4.36 -10.90
C PRO A 35 -22.63 -3.40 -9.73
N LYS A 36 -23.68 -3.70 -8.95
CA LYS A 36 -24.04 -2.91 -7.75
C LYS A 36 -22.80 -2.66 -6.88
N PRO A 37 -22.63 -1.44 -6.35
CA PRO A 37 -21.51 -1.15 -5.46
C PRO A 37 -21.56 -2.07 -4.24
N PRO A 38 -20.41 -2.61 -3.79
CA PRO A 38 -20.37 -3.51 -2.66
C PRO A 38 -20.85 -2.82 -1.38
N SER A 39 -21.63 -3.52 -0.57
CA SER A 39 -22.12 -3.04 0.71
C SER A 39 -20.98 -2.75 1.68
N ARG A 40 -21.22 -1.94 2.74
CA ARG A 40 -20.22 -1.64 3.77
C ARG A 40 -19.64 -2.90 4.41
N GLU A 41 -20.46 -3.94 4.58
CA GLU A 41 -20.01 -5.22 5.13
C GLU A 41 -19.11 -5.96 4.13
N GLU A 42 -19.44 -5.97 2.85
CA GLU A 42 -18.60 -6.58 1.80
C GLU A 42 -17.22 -5.91 1.67
N ARG A 43 -17.12 -4.61 1.98
CA ARG A 43 -15.86 -3.84 1.93
C ARG A 43 -14.93 -4.09 3.12
N ARG A 44 -15.41 -4.80 4.15
CA ARG A 44 -14.65 -4.98 5.41
C ARG A 44 -13.37 -5.79 5.21
N TYR A 45 -12.24 -5.20 5.61
CA TYR A 45 -10.92 -5.84 5.57
C TYR A 45 -10.75 -6.86 6.72
N ARG A 46 -11.45 -8.02 6.59
CA ARG A 46 -11.41 -9.13 7.55
C ARG A 46 -11.97 -10.39 6.89
N LEU A 47 -11.33 -11.55 7.08
CA LEU A 47 -11.96 -12.83 6.74
C LEU A 47 -13.14 -13.11 7.68
N ARG A 48 -14.11 -13.90 7.22
CA ARG A 48 -15.35 -14.22 7.93
C ARG A 48 -15.49 -15.73 8.15
N ALA A 49 -16.33 -16.09 9.10
CA ALA A 49 -16.82 -17.47 9.19
C ALA A 49 -17.75 -17.76 8.01
N GLY A 50 -17.72 -19.00 7.51
CA GLY A 50 -18.57 -19.44 6.41
C GLY A 50 -18.12 -19.02 5.00
N GLU A 51 -17.03 -18.24 4.84
CA GLU A 51 -16.43 -18.00 3.53
C GLU A 51 -15.15 -18.82 3.33
N THR A 52 -14.87 -19.23 2.10
CA THR A 52 -13.56 -19.80 1.77
C THR A 52 -12.49 -18.73 1.92
N VAL A 53 -11.25 -19.11 2.27
CA VAL A 53 -10.15 -18.16 2.41
C VAL A 53 -9.91 -17.38 1.12
N PRO A 54 -9.87 -17.99 -0.08
CA PRO A 54 -9.82 -17.27 -1.34
C PRO A 54 -10.98 -16.30 -1.57
N GLY A 55 -12.21 -16.72 -1.27
CA GLY A 55 -13.40 -15.87 -1.37
C GLY A 55 -13.27 -14.62 -0.52
N GLY A 56 -12.88 -14.79 0.74
CA GLY A 56 -12.66 -13.68 1.66
C GLY A 56 -11.51 -12.75 1.26
N VAL A 57 -10.42 -13.30 0.71
CA VAL A 57 -9.30 -12.49 0.20
C VAL A 57 -9.74 -11.66 -1.01
N ARG A 58 -10.42 -12.27 -2.01
CA ARG A 58 -10.97 -11.56 -3.16
C ARG A 58 -11.96 -10.47 -2.75
N ARG A 59 -12.89 -10.80 -1.86
CA ARG A 59 -13.87 -9.83 -1.33
C ARG A 59 -13.18 -8.66 -0.63
N ALA A 60 -12.22 -8.93 0.26
CA ALA A 60 -11.48 -7.89 0.97
C ALA A 60 -10.66 -7.01 0.02
N ALA A 61 -10.04 -7.59 -1.02
CA ALA A 61 -9.33 -6.83 -2.05
C ALA A 61 -10.28 -5.91 -2.82
N ARG A 62 -11.39 -6.44 -3.35
CA ARG A 62 -12.40 -5.67 -4.07
C ARG A 62 -12.96 -4.53 -3.23
N GLY A 63 -13.25 -4.80 -1.95
CA GLY A 63 -13.75 -3.78 -1.04
C GLY A 63 -12.76 -2.63 -0.84
N GLN A 64 -11.47 -2.92 -0.66
CA GLN A 64 -10.46 -1.88 -0.49
C GLN A 64 -10.26 -1.05 -1.77
N LEU A 65 -10.34 -1.67 -2.94
CA LEU A 65 -10.20 -0.98 -4.22
C LEU A 65 -11.44 -0.11 -4.51
N ALA A 66 -12.65 -0.62 -4.23
CA ALA A 66 -13.89 0.16 -4.35
C ALA A 66 -13.90 1.37 -3.41
N ASP A 67 -13.55 1.20 -2.11
CA ASP A 67 -13.47 2.31 -1.15
C ASP A 67 -12.51 3.41 -1.65
N SER A 68 -11.42 3.01 -2.32
CA SER A 68 -10.44 3.95 -2.86
C SER A 68 -10.94 4.68 -4.09
N SER A 69 -11.62 3.98 -5.00
CA SER A 69 -12.23 4.56 -6.20
C SER A 69 -13.31 5.56 -5.81
N ASP A 70 -14.21 5.18 -4.90
CA ASP A 70 -15.28 6.03 -4.39
C ASP A 70 -14.75 7.30 -3.69
N ALA A 71 -13.70 7.15 -2.88
CA ALA A 71 -13.07 8.27 -2.17
C ALA A 71 -12.45 9.29 -3.14
N LEU A 72 -11.78 8.81 -4.20
CA LEU A 72 -11.21 9.69 -5.23
C LEU A 72 -12.30 10.35 -6.09
N ALA A 73 -13.39 9.65 -6.37
CA ALA A 73 -14.50 10.19 -7.13
C ALA A 73 -15.30 11.26 -6.36
N GLY A 74 -15.43 11.10 -5.04
CA GLY A 74 -16.20 12.01 -4.18
C GLY A 74 -15.42 13.22 -3.67
N ALA A 75 -14.14 13.33 -3.95
CA ALA A 75 -13.29 14.42 -3.45
C ALA A 75 -13.56 15.71 -4.26
N SER A 76 -14.19 16.71 -3.64
CA SER A 76 -14.59 17.97 -4.28
C SER A 76 -13.60 19.13 -4.02
N GLY A 77 -12.63 18.94 -3.09
CA GLY A 77 -11.67 19.97 -2.71
C GLY A 77 -10.30 19.40 -2.34
N ARG A 78 -9.29 20.27 -2.25
CA ARG A 78 -7.90 19.86 -1.97
C ARG A 78 -7.74 19.06 -0.67
N GLY A 79 -8.48 19.42 0.39
CA GLY A 79 -8.47 18.69 1.66
C GLY A 79 -9.00 17.28 1.53
N GLU A 80 -10.16 17.13 0.91
CA GLU A 80 -10.79 15.82 0.66
C GLU A 80 -9.95 14.96 -0.28
N LEU A 81 -9.34 15.57 -1.30
CA LEU A 81 -8.42 14.88 -2.19
C LEU A 81 -7.18 14.36 -1.45
N SER A 82 -6.61 15.14 -0.54
CA SER A 82 -5.48 14.71 0.30
C SER A 82 -5.86 13.51 1.17
N GLU A 83 -7.06 13.51 1.76
CA GLU A 83 -7.55 12.37 2.54
C GLU A 83 -7.85 11.15 1.67
N ALA A 84 -8.44 11.34 0.49
CA ALA A 84 -8.69 10.29 -0.49
C ALA A 84 -7.37 9.64 -0.95
N VAL A 85 -6.34 10.43 -1.23
CA VAL A 85 -4.98 9.94 -1.53
C VAL A 85 -4.41 9.13 -0.38
N HIS A 86 -4.53 9.62 0.86
CA HIS A 86 -4.04 8.90 2.04
C HIS A 86 -4.76 7.56 2.22
N SER A 87 -6.09 7.54 2.14
CA SER A 87 -6.90 6.33 2.29
C SER A 87 -6.61 5.32 1.17
N THR A 88 -6.48 5.78 -0.07
CA THR A 88 -6.12 4.95 -1.23
C THR A 88 -4.74 4.29 -1.06
N ARG A 89 -3.72 5.04 -0.66
CA ARG A 89 -2.40 4.47 -0.36
C ARG A 89 -2.42 3.44 0.76
N LYS A 90 -3.27 3.63 1.77
CA LYS A 90 -3.49 2.64 2.84
C LYS A 90 -4.18 1.38 2.30
N ALA A 91 -5.21 1.53 1.48
CA ALA A 91 -5.90 0.42 0.83
C ALA A 91 -4.98 -0.40 -0.08
N ILE A 92 -4.16 0.26 -0.91
CA ILE A 92 -3.16 -0.41 -1.75
C ILE A 92 -2.17 -1.23 -0.90
N LYS A 93 -1.72 -0.73 0.26
CA LYS A 93 -0.85 -1.49 1.17
C LYS A 93 -1.55 -2.73 1.71
N ARG A 94 -2.86 -2.66 2.01
CA ARG A 94 -3.69 -3.80 2.42
C ARG A 94 -3.81 -4.83 1.30
N VAL A 95 -4.15 -4.40 0.07
CA VAL A 95 -4.23 -5.30 -1.10
C VAL A 95 -2.89 -5.98 -1.36
N ARG A 96 -1.79 -5.25 -1.30
CA ARG A 96 -0.45 -5.84 -1.44
C ARG A 96 -0.11 -6.83 -0.32
N THR A 97 -0.67 -6.66 0.88
CA THR A 97 -0.53 -7.66 1.95
C THR A 97 -1.35 -8.91 1.62
N LEU A 98 -2.58 -8.77 1.09
CA LEU A 98 -3.37 -9.91 0.61
C LEU A 98 -2.61 -10.72 -0.44
N LEU A 99 -2.04 -10.05 -1.43
CA LEU A 99 -1.21 -10.67 -2.47
C LEU A 99 0.00 -11.41 -1.87
N ARG A 100 0.71 -10.82 -0.89
CA ARG A 100 1.84 -11.48 -0.22
C ARG A 100 1.42 -12.71 0.56
N LEU A 101 0.26 -12.68 1.19
CA LEU A 101 -0.28 -13.83 1.92
C LEU A 101 -0.65 -14.95 0.96
N SER A 102 -1.24 -14.63 -0.17
CA SER A 102 -1.77 -15.57 -1.16
C SER A 102 -0.74 -16.02 -2.22
N ARG A 103 0.46 -15.45 -2.23
CA ARG A 103 1.46 -15.62 -3.30
C ARG A 103 1.66 -17.04 -3.77
N ASP A 104 1.77 -18.00 -2.84
CA ASP A 104 2.02 -19.40 -3.19
C ASP A 104 0.76 -20.10 -3.73
N ALA A 105 -0.41 -19.60 -3.40
CA ALA A 105 -1.69 -20.16 -3.83
C ALA A 105 -2.16 -19.62 -5.19
N ILE A 106 -1.86 -18.35 -5.50
CA ILE A 106 -2.22 -17.71 -6.78
C ILE A 106 -1.14 -17.88 -7.86
N GLY A 107 0.05 -18.35 -7.47
CA GLY A 107 1.21 -18.47 -8.35
C GLY A 107 2.07 -17.20 -8.44
N GLN A 108 3.33 -17.40 -8.82
CA GLN A 108 4.34 -16.33 -8.83
C GLN A 108 4.04 -15.26 -9.87
N ASP A 109 3.56 -15.66 -11.06
CA ASP A 109 3.31 -14.73 -12.17
C ASP A 109 2.10 -13.83 -11.88
N ALA A 110 1.00 -14.39 -11.39
CA ALA A 110 -0.17 -13.61 -10.97
C ALA A 110 0.19 -12.65 -9.84
N TYR A 111 0.92 -13.13 -8.82
CA TYR A 111 1.44 -12.27 -7.76
C TYR A 111 2.32 -11.14 -8.30
N GLY A 112 3.24 -11.43 -9.21
CA GLY A 112 4.17 -10.45 -9.81
C GLY A 112 3.42 -9.35 -10.54
N ARG A 113 2.51 -9.72 -11.46
CA ARG A 113 1.67 -8.77 -12.21
C ARG A 113 0.86 -7.87 -11.29
N GLU A 114 0.07 -8.44 -10.40
CA GLU A 114 -0.83 -7.68 -9.54
C GLU A 114 -0.07 -6.79 -8.54
N ASN A 115 1.02 -7.30 -7.95
CA ASN A 115 1.81 -6.48 -7.02
C ASN A 115 2.53 -5.33 -7.73
N THR A 116 2.97 -5.50 -8.97
CA THR A 116 3.56 -4.43 -9.80
C THR A 116 2.50 -3.38 -10.12
N HIS A 117 1.32 -3.79 -10.53
CA HIS A 117 0.19 -2.88 -10.80
C HIS A 117 -0.15 -2.02 -9.57
N MET A 118 -0.28 -2.65 -8.40
CA MET A 118 -0.49 -1.92 -7.15
C MET A 118 0.64 -0.94 -6.80
N ARG A 119 1.88 -1.24 -7.19
CA ARG A 119 3.01 -0.31 -7.01
C ARG A 119 2.91 0.90 -7.94
N MET A 120 2.53 0.67 -9.20
CA MET A 120 2.35 1.76 -10.17
C MET A 120 1.25 2.72 -9.72
N ILE A 121 0.10 2.21 -9.31
CA ILE A 121 -1.00 3.04 -8.77
C ILE A 121 -0.52 3.85 -7.55
N ALA A 122 0.20 3.21 -6.61
CA ALA A 122 0.72 3.91 -5.44
C ALA A 122 1.76 4.99 -5.80
N GLY A 123 2.54 4.78 -6.86
CA GLY A 123 3.55 5.72 -7.36
C GLY A 123 2.94 7.03 -7.85
N ARG A 124 1.80 6.98 -8.57
CA ARG A 124 1.09 8.18 -9.04
C ARG A 124 0.67 9.13 -7.91
N LEU A 125 0.47 8.59 -6.71
CA LEU A 125 0.00 9.31 -5.54
C LEU A 125 1.13 9.63 -4.53
N SER A 126 2.42 9.56 -4.89
CA SER A 126 3.51 9.67 -3.92
C SER A 126 3.84 11.13 -3.55
N GLY A 127 4.03 12.01 -4.53
CA GLY A 127 4.56 13.35 -4.30
C GLY A 127 3.77 14.20 -3.31
N ALA A 128 2.46 14.30 -3.49
CA ALA A 128 1.58 15.07 -2.59
C ALA A 128 1.61 14.56 -1.14
N ARG A 129 1.69 13.23 -0.96
CA ARG A 129 1.75 12.65 0.38
C ARG A 129 3.10 12.87 1.05
N ASP A 130 4.18 12.77 0.31
CA ASP A 130 5.53 12.89 0.87
C ASP A 130 5.79 14.33 1.34
N ALA A 131 5.36 15.36 0.56
CA ALA A 131 5.38 16.76 0.97
C ALA A 131 4.52 17.02 2.23
N TYR A 132 3.31 16.49 2.30
CA TYR A 132 2.45 16.60 3.49
C TYR A 132 3.10 16.02 4.75
N VAL A 133 3.78 14.88 4.63
CA VAL A 133 4.45 14.23 5.78
C VAL A 133 5.52 15.13 6.36
N LEU A 134 6.31 15.81 5.56
CA LEU A 134 7.35 16.74 6.03
C LEU A 134 6.75 17.89 6.84
N VAL A 135 5.66 18.50 6.35
CA VAL A 135 4.93 19.55 7.09
C VAL A 135 4.45 19.04 8.46
N GLN A 136 3.84 17.85 8.49
CA GLN A 136 3.33 17.27 9.75
C GLN A 136 4.46 16.87 10.70
N THR A 137 5.59 16.40 10.17
CA THR A 137 6.75 16.01 10.97
C THR A 137 7.36 17.21 11.66
N LEU A 138 7.55 18.33 10.93
CA LEU A 138 8.04 19.58 11.51
C LEU A 138 7.07 20.10 12.59
N ALA A 139 5.77 20.19 12.28
CA ALA A 139 4.76 20.63 13.26
C ALA A 139 4.73 19.78 14.54
N SER A 140 4.92 18.46 14.39
CA SER A 140 4.99 17.54 15.54
C SER A 140 6.24 17.73 16.39
N LEU A 141 7.36 18.12 15.77
CA LEU A 141 8.60 18.49 16.50
C LEU A 141 8.41 19.80 17.24
N GLU A 142 7.90 20.82 16.61
CA GLU A 142 7.64 22.14 17.19
C GLU A 142 6.73 22.04 18.42
N ALA A 143 5.60 21.33 18.30
CA ALA A 143 4.67 21.11 19.41
C ALA A 143 5.27 20.31 20.56
N ARG A 144 6.24 19.44 20.30
CA ARG A 144 6.88 18.60 21.33
C ARG A 144 8.04 19.28 22.04
N TYR A 145 8.70 20.18 21.37
CA TYR A 145 9.91 20.87 21.82
C TYR A 145 9.74 22.39 21.75
N GLU A 146 8.55 22.86 22.15
CA GLU A 146 8.16 24.28 22.10
C GLU A 146 9.10 25.18 22.89
N ASP A 147 9.68 24.69 24.00
CA ASP A 147 10.64 25.39 24.82
C ASP A 147 12.05 25.50 24.16
N GLU A 148 12.35 24.64 23.17
CA GLU A 148 13.67 24.57 22.54
C GLU A 148 13.66 25.06 21.08
N LEU A 149 12.54 24.89 20.39
CA LEU A 149 12.34 25.27 19.00
C LEU A 149 11.49 26.53 18.91
N VAL A 150 12.14 27.68 19.06
CA VAL A 150 11.44 28.97 18.88
C VAL A 150 10.99 29.13 17.41
N PRO A 151 9.79 29.70 17.18
CA PRO A 151 9.20 29.78 15.84
C PRO A 151 10.10 30.43 14.76
N SER A 152 10.96 31.36 15.16
CA SER A 152 11.91 32.03 14.23
C SER A 152 12.94 31.07 13.64
N VAL A 153 13.35 30.03 14.37
CA VAL A 153 14.32 29.00 13.90
C VAL A 153 13.75 28.17 12.76
N THR A 154 12.46 27.89 12.78
CA THR A 154 11.81 26.99 11.81
C THR A 154 10.96 27.69 10.77
N ALA A 155 10.78 29.02 10.86
CA ALA A 155 9.86 29.79 10.01
C ALA A 155 10.15 29.63 8.50
N GLY A 156 11.39 29.78 8.08
CA GLY A 156 11.79 29.64 6.68
C GLY A 156 11.56 28.21 6.15
N LEU A 157 11.96 27.22 6.95
CA LEU A 157 11.72 25.82 6.62
C LEU A 157 10.22 25.50 6.53
N ARG A 158 9.43 25.95 7.49
CA ARG A 158 7.97 25.74 7.51
C ARG A 158 7.30 26.34 6.27
N ALA A 159 7.63 27.60 5.94
CA ALA A 159 7.09 28.27 4.77
C ALA A 159 7.42 27.49 3.48
N ARG A 160 8.65 27.04 3.35
CA ARG A 160 9.09 26.25 2.18
C ARG A 160 8.37 24.90 2.09
N LEU A 161 8.26 24.15 3.19
CA LEU A 161 7.55 22.85 3.20
C LEU A 161 6.07 23.02 2.89
N GLN A 162 5.43 24.09 3.36
CA GLN A 162 4.05 24.41 3.04
C GLN A 162 3.87 24.74 1.56
N ASP A 163 4.77 25.51 0.97
CA ASP A 163 4.76 25.84 -0.45
C ASP A 163 5.00 24.59 -1.32
N ASP A 164 5.96 23.73 -0.96
CA ASP A 164 6.20 22.46 -1.65
C ASP A 164 4.95 21.54 -1.58
N HIS A 165 4.26 21.51 -0.43
CA HIS A 165 3.01 20.77 -0.30
C HIS A 165 1.90 21.37 -1.16
N GLN A 166 1.74 22.71 -1.16
CA GLN A 166 0.73 23.38 -1.99
C GLN A 166 0.95 23.11 -3.48
N ARG A 167 2.21 23.19 -3.94
CA ARG A 167 2.56 22.88 -5.34
C ARG A 167 2.27 21.43 -5.71
N ALA A 168 2.64 20.49 -4.82
CA ALA A 168 2.36 19.08 -5.05
C ALA A 168 0.84 18.76 -5.07
N MET A 169 0.05 19.48 -4.27
CA MET A 169 -1.41 19.35 -4.28
C MET A 169 -2.03 20.05 -5.49
N ALA A 170 -1.51 21.19 -5.93
CA ALA A 170 -1.96 21.84 -7.15
C ALA A 170 -1.73 20.94 -8.37
N GLY A 171 -0.53 20.37 -8.52
CA GLY A 171 -0.24 19.42 -9.59
C GLY A 171 -1.15 18.19 -9.59
N LEU A 172 -1.63 17.75 -8.43
CA LEU A 172 -2.57 16.64 -8.34
C LEU A 172 -4.02 17.06 -8.66
N ALA A 173 -4.41 18.31 -8.34
CA ALA A 173 -5.77 18.83 -8.53
C ALA A 173 -5.97 19.42 -9.94
N ASP A 174 -4.98 20.13 -10.45
CA ASP A 174 -5.02 20.78 -11.78
C ASP A 174 -4.88 19.74 -12.90
N ASP A 175 -4.15 18.64 -12.62
CA ASP A 175 -4.06 17.46 -13.46
C ASP A 175 -5.17 16.46 -13.07
N GLY A 176 -6.42 16.85 -13.29
CA GLY A 176 -7.61 15.99 -13.05
C GLY A 176 -7.44 14.59 -13.68
N GLU A 177 -6.55 14.45 -14.64
CA GLU A 177 -6.14 13.20 -15.28
C GLU A 177 -5.53 12.20 -14.28
N ILE A 178 -4.71 12.65 -13.30
CA ILE A 178 -4.10 11.74 -12.31
C ILE A 178 -5.17 11.07 -11.44
N ALA A 179 -6.17 11.81 -10.99
CA ALA A 179 -7.26 11.26 -10.19
C ALA A 179 -8.11 10.29 -11.01
N VAL A 180 -8.46 10.66 -12.25
CA VAL A 180 -9.25 9.83 -13.18
C VAL A 180 -8.49 8.57 -13.54
N THR A 181 -7.25 8.68 -14.04
CA THR A 181 -6.43 7.51 -14.43
C THR A 181 -6.08 6.60 -13.25
N THR A 182 -5.97 7.16 -12.04
CA THR A 182 -5.79 6.35 -10.83
C THR A 182 -7.05 5.58 -10.50
N ARG A 183 -8.22 6.21 -10.59
CA ARG A 183 -9.50 5.56 -10.37
C ARG A 183 -9.73 4.44 -11.37
N ASP A 184 -9.51 4.68 -12.66
CA ASP A 184 -9.67 3.68 -13.72
C ASP A 184 -8.75 2.47 -13.47
N ALA A 185 -7.48 2.71 -13.10
CA ALA A 185 -6.55 1.65 -12.74
C ALA A 185 -6.97 0.85 -11.47
N LEU A 186 -7.65 1.51 -10.51
CA LEU A 186 -8.24 0.83 -9.33
C LEU A 186 -9.43 -0.05 -9.75
N GLU A 187 -10.30 0.41 -10.64
CA GLU A 187 -11.44 -0.36 -11.15
C GLU A 187 -10.99 -1.57 -11.99
N GLU A 188 -10.01 -1.39 -12.87
CA GLU A 188 -9.39 -2.51 -13.58
C GLU A 188 -8.79 -3.53 -12.62
N ALA A 189 -8.04 -3.07 -11.60
CA ALA A 189 -7.49 -3.95 -10.59
C ALA A 189 -8.60 -4.69 -9.82
N ARG A 190 -9.72 -4.01 -9.52
CA ARG A 190 -10.90 -4.59 -8.87
C ARG A 190 -11.51 -5.70 -9.73
N ALA A 191 -11.68 -5.46 -11.02
CA ALA A 191 -12.19 -6.46 -11.95
C ALA A 191 -11.28 -7.70 -12.01
N ARG A 192 -9.96 -7.51 -12.10
CA ARG A 192 -8.98 -8.61 -12.14
C ARG A 192 -8.94 -9.45 -10.86
N THR A 193 -9.42 -8.96 -9.71
CA THR A 193 -9.47 -9.80 -8.48
C THR A 193 -10.33 -11.05 -8.66
N ALA A 194 -11.34 -11.03 -9.55
CA ALA A 194 -12.17 -12.18 -9.86
C ALA A 194 -11.37 -13.31 -10.52
N GLN A 195 -10.32 -12.96 -11.25
CA GLN A 195 -9.45 -13.90 -11.98
C GLN A 195 -8.35 -14.51 -11.10
N TRP A 196 -8.26 -14.13 -9.82
CA TRP A 196 -7.29 -14.76 -8.92
C TRP A 196 -7.72 -16.19 -8.62
N THR A 197 -7.10 -17.14 -9.30
CA THR A 197 -7.31 -18.57 -9.07
C THR A 197 -6.43 -19.06 -7.93
N TYR A 198 -6.96 -19.96 -7.12
CA TYR A 198 -6.28 -20.47 -5.95
C TYR A 198 -6.19 -22.00 -6.03
N ALA A 199 -5.00 -22.52 -5.76
CA ALA A 199 -4.78 -23.97 -5.69
C ALA A 199 -5.42 -24.62 -4.44
N ARG A 200 -5.93 -23.83 -3.48
CA ARG A 200 -6.52 -24.30 -2.21
C ARG A 200 -7.59 -23.35 -1.72
N ASP A 201 -8.64 -23.90 -1.11
CA ASP A 201 -9.78 -23.13 -0.58
C ASP A 201 -9.73 -22.91 0.94
N ASP A 202 -8.85 -23.64 1.63
CA ASP A 202 -8.67 -23.61 3.07
C ASP A 202 -7.64 -22.56 3.55
N PHE A 203 -7.32 -22.57 4.84
CA PHE A 203 -6.27 -21.73 5.42
C PHE A 203 -4.88 -21.95 4.80
N GLY A 204 -4.68 -23.09 4.15
CA GLY A 204 -3.47 -23.41 3.38
C GLY A 204 -3.15 -22.37 2.29
N ALA A 205 -4.17 -21.69 1.74
CA ALA A 205 -3.98 -20.63 0.75
C ALA A 205 -3.14 -19.45 1.25
N VAL A 206 -3.17 -19.14 2.54
CA VAL A 206 -2.46 -17.99 3.14
C VAL A 206 -1.37 -18.39 4.15
N LYS A 207 -1.34 -19.64 4.58
CA LYS A 207 -0.41 -20.15 5.61
C LYS A 207 1.08 -19.97 5.26
N PRO A 208 1.55 -20.32 4.04
CA PRO A 208 2.95 -20.10 3.66
C PRO A 208 3.31 -18.61 3.61
N GLY A 209 2.41 -17.79 3.04
CA GLY A 209 2.58 -16.35 2.99
C GLY A 209 2.66 -15.71 4.37
N LEU A 210 1.81 -16.12 5.30
CA LEU A 210 1.85 -15.66 6.70
C LEU A 210 3.18 -16.00 7.37
N ARG A 211 3.70 -17.21 7.13
CA ARG A 211 5.02 -17.61 7.64
C ARG A 211 6.13 -16.71 7.09
N ARG A 212 6.07 -16.40 5.82
CA ARG A 212 7.03 -15.52 5.15
C ARG A 212 6.95 -14.08 5.65
N VAL A 213 5.74 -13.51 5.77
CA VAL A 213 5.52 -12.15 6.29
C VAL A 213 6.08 -12.03 7.71
N TYR A 214 5.70 -12.93 8.61
CA TYR A 214 6.20 -12.90 9.99
C TYR A 214 7.70 -13.17 10.08
N GLY A 215 8.21 -14.13 9.29
CA GLY A 215 9.62 -14.51 9.28
C GLY A 215 10.53 -13.38 8.80
N ARG A 216 10.16 -12.72 7.70
CA ARG A 216 10.91 -11.56 7.17
C ARG A 216 10.91 -10.39 8.15
N GLY A 217 9.73 -10.06 8.73
CA GLY A 217 9.66 -9.00 9.74
C GLY A 217 10.55 -9.30 10.95
N ARG A 218 10.55 -10.55 11.44
CA ARG A 218 11.41 -10.99 12.54
C ARG A 218 12.89 -10.88 12.20
N LYS A 219 13.29 -11.26 10.96
CA LYS A 219 14.68 -11.15 10.48
C LYS A 219 15.14 -9.69 10.45
N LEU A 220 14.33 -8.82 9.83
CA LEU A 220 14.67 -7.39 9.67
C LEU A 220 14.66 -6.63 11.01
N MET A 221 13.74 -6.96 11.94
CA MET A 221 13.80 -6.40 13.29
C MET A 221 15.00 -6.86 14.11
N ARG A 222 15.60 -8.01 13.79
CA ARG A 222 16.88 -8.43 14.36
C ARG A 222 18.02 -7.63 13.75
N ALA A 223 18.08 -7.53 12.42
CA ALA A 223 19.09 -6.74 11.73
C ALA A 223 19.07 -5.27 12.23
N ALA A 224 17.90 -4.65 12.29
CA ALA A 224 17.76 -3.29 12.83
C ALA A 224 18.14 -3.15 14.32
N ARG A 225 18.16 -4.23 15.09
CA ARG A 225 18.68 -4.21 16.47
C ARG A 225 20.19 -4.33 16.50
N ASP A 226 20.74 -5.18 15.61
CA ASP A 226 22.17 -5.47 15.57
C ASP A 226 22.91 -4.30 14.89
N GLU A 227 22.26 -3.63 13.93
CA GLU A 227 22.73 -2.41 13.24
C GLU A 227 21.54 -1.42 13.08
N PRO A 228 21.34 -0.51 14.04
CA PRO A 228 20.16 0.34 14.13
C PRO A 228 20.30 1.63 13.32
N ASP A 229 20.53 1.54 12.03
CA ASP A 229 20.53 2.66 11.09
C ASP A 229 19.14 2.91 10.46
N ALA A 230 19.04 4.00 9.71
CA ALA A 230 17.80 4.43 9.07
C ALA A 230 17.31 3.42 8.03
N GLU A 231 18.20 2.75 7.29
CA GLU A 231 17.85 1.79 6.25
C GLU A 231 17.26 0.51 6.85
N HIS A 232 17.93 -0.09 7.83
CA HIS A 232 17.45 -1.29 8.52
C HIS A 232 16.11 -1.05 9.20
N LEU A 233 15.92 0.11 9.86
CA LEU A 233 14.65 0.49 10.47
C LEU A 233 13.55 0.71 9.44
N HIS A 234 13.87 1.32 8.29
CA HIS A 234 12.93 1.51 7.19
C HIS A 234 12.48 0.19 6.55
N GLU A 235 13.42 -0.74 6.30
CA GLU A 235 13.07 -2.07 5.79
C GLU A 235 12.23 -2.88 6.80
N ALA A 236 12.54 -2.78 8.09
CA ALA A 236 11.73 -3.38 9.14
C ALA A 236 10.31 -2.79 9.15
N ARG A 237 10.14 -1.46 9.02
CA ARG A 237 8.84 -0.77 8.94
C ARG A 237 7.93 -1.36 7.87
N LYS A 238 8.47 -1.61 6.67
CA LYS A 238 7.69 -2.20 5.55
C LYS A 238 7.10 -3.55 5.95
N ARG A 239 7.86 -4.40 6.64
CA ARG A 239 7.40 -5.74 7.04
C ARG A 239 6.50 -5.72 8.27
N VAL A 240 6.69 -4.77 9.17
CA VAL A 240 5.81 -4.55 10.32
C VAL A 240 4.40 -4.15 9.85
N LYS A 241 4.29 -3.27 8.84
CA LYS A 241 3.00 -2.91 8.22
C LYS A 241 2.32 -4.11 7.56
N ASP A 242 3.09 -4.98 6.87
CA ASP A 242 2.55 -6.23 6.33
C ASP A 242 1.98 -7.13 7.45
N LEU A 243 2.68 -7.26 8.58
CA LEU A 243 2.20 -8.05 9.72
C LEU A 243 0.95 -7.43 10.35
N TRP A 244 0.93 -6.11 10.54
CA TRP A 244 -0.25 -5.42 11.06
C TRP A 244 -1.48 -5.73 10.21
N HIS A 245 -1.42 -5.51 8.89
CA HIS A 245 -2.54 -5.80 8.01
C HIS A 245 -2.90 -7.29 7.97
N ALA A 246 -1.92 -8.20 7.99
CA ALA A 246 -2.18 -9.63 8.07
C ALA A 246 -2.93 -10.02 9.36
N THR A 247 -2.60 -9.39 10.50
CA THR A 247 -3.29 -9.67 11.77
C THR A 247 -4.70 -9.08 11.84
N GLU A 248 -4.96 -7.95 11.17
CA GLU A 248 -6.31 -7.42 11.01
C GLU A 248 -7.19 -8.34 10.15
N LEU A 249 -6.66 -8.82 9.03
CA LEU A 249 -7.34 -9.75 8.15
C LEU A 249 -7.72 -11.05 8.89
N LEU A 250 -6.74 -11.63 9.58
CA LEU A 250 -6.85 -12.94 10.25
C LEU A 250 -7.41 -12.85 11.68
N ARG A 251 -8.03 -11.72 12.05
CA ARG A 251 -8.58 -11.51 13.41
C ARG A 251 -9.55 -12.60 13.86
N PRO A 252 -10.39 -13.22 13.02
CA PRO A 252 -11.30 -14.29 13.44
C PRO A 252 -10.59 -15.52 13.99
N ALA A 253 -9.37 -15.84 13.56
CA ALA A 253 -8.62 -17.00 14.05
C ALA A 253 -8.42 -16.99 15.58
N HIS A 254 -8.09 -15.82 16.15
CA HIS A 254 -7.95 -15.59 17.60
C HIS A 254 -8.29 -14.14 17.96
N PRO A 255 -9.58 -13.77 18.08
CA PRO A 255 -10.01 -12.36 18.15
C PRO A 255 -9.25 -11.50 19.17
N LYS A 256 -9.17 -11.94 20.44
CA LYS A 256 -8.48 -11.19 21.52
C LYS A 256 -6.98 -11.09 21.24
N ARG A 257 -6.33 -12.19 20.83
CA ARG A 257 -4.89 -12.24 20.58
C ARG A 257 -4.48 -11.46 19.34
N MET A 258 -5.22 -11.62 18.23
CA MET A 258 -4.95 -10.89 16.99
C MET A 258 -5.21 -9.39 17.17
N LYS A 259 -6.25 -8.98 17.91
CA LYS A 259 -6.49 -7.57 18.25
C LYS A 259 -5.29 -6.96 18.98
N ARG A 260 -4.75 -7.69 19.98
CA ARG A 260 -3.55 -7.23 20.71
C ARG A 260 -2.32 -7.15 19.82
N LEU A 261 -2.06 -8.18 19.01
CA LEU A 261 -0.92 -8.19 18.10
C LEU A 261 -1.04 -7.11 17.01
N ALA A 262 -2.24 -6.90 16.47
CA ALA A 262 -2.51 -5.83 15.52
C ALA A 262 -2.21 -4.44 16.13
N ARG A 263 -2.65 -4.20 17.38
CA ARG A 263 -2.35 -2.96 18.11
C ARG A 263 -0.85 -2.79 18.34
N ASP A 264 -0.17 -3.82 18.81
CA ASP A 264 1.27 -3.78 19.07
C ASP A 264 2.08 -3.60 17.77
N ALA A 265 1.66 -4.23 16.65
CA ALA A 265 2.27 -4.07 15.33
C ALA A 265 1.98 -2.69 14.73
N HIS A 266 0.78 -2.13 14.95
CA HIS A 266 0.45 -0.75 14.55
C HIS A 266 1.36 0.24 15.28
N GLY A 267 1.39 0.19 16.61
CA GLY A 267 2.24 1.09 17.38
C GLY A 267 3.74 0.96 17.04
N LEU A 268 4.20 -0.25 16.69
CA LEU A 268 5.55 -0.44 16.17
C LEU A 268 5.74 0.21 14.79
N ALA A 269 4.74 0.08 13.91
CA ALA A 269 4.76 0.71 12.58
C ALA A 269 4.74 2.24 12.66
N ASP A 270 4.07 2.80 13.67
CA ASP A 270 4.04 4.24 13.94
C ASP A 270 5.39 4.74 14.44
N LEU A 271 5.98 4.08 15.45
CA LEU A 271 7.33 4.43 15.94
C LEU A 271 8.39 4.39 14.83
N LEU A 272 8.37 3.36 13.99
CA LEU A 272 9.26 3.24 12.83
C LEU A 272 8.87 4.23 11.72
N GLY A 273 7.61 4.65 11.67
CA GLY A 273 7.10 5.66 10.78
C GLY A 273 7.67 7.02 11.12
N ASP A 274 7.46 7.45 12.35
CA ASP A 274 7.94 8.72 12.87
C ASP A 274 9.46 8.83 12.75
N HIS A 275 10.20 7.76 13.03
CA HIS A 275 11.66 7.72 12.87
C HIS A 275 12.07 7.94 11.41
N HIS A 276 11.44 7.26 10.46
CA HIS A 276 11.72 7.44 9.04
C HIS A 276 11.36 8.85 8.55
N ASP A 277 10.23 9.37 8.99
CA ASP A 277 9.76 10.69 8.59
C ASP A 277 10.71 11.80 9.12
N LEU A 278 11.33 11.60 10.31
CA LEU A 278 12.43 12.43 10.82
C LEU A 278 13.71 12.32 9.99
N SER A 279 14.07 11.10 9.54
CA SER A 279 15.22 10.90 8.65
C SER A 279 15.04 11.67 7.35
N VAL A 280 13.85 11.61 6.74
CA VAL A 280 13.56 12.36 5.50
C VAL A 280 13.57 13.87 5.74
N LEU A 281 13.06 14.34 6.89
CA LEU A 281 13.14 15.76 7.25
C LEU A 281 14.59 16.23 7.45
N ARG A 282 15.43 15.40 8.10
CA ARG A 282 16.86 15.64 8.26
C ARG A 282 17.54 15.79 6.89
N ASP A 283 17.34 14.83 6.00
CA ASP A 283 17.92 14.84 4.65
C ASP A 283 17.49 16.12 3.88
N TYR A 284 16.22 16.52 4.04
CA TYR A 284 15.70 17.76 3.43
C TYR A 284 16.38 19.02 3.99
N ILE A 285 16.60 19.10 5.30
CA ILE A 285 17.30 20.22 5.95
C ILE A 285 18.77 20.27 5.50
N GLU A 286 19.43 19.14 5.38
CA GLU A 286 20.82 19.06 4.95
C GLU A 286 21.00 19.48 3.49
N ALA A 287 20.03 19.15 2.63
CA ALA A 287 20.01 19.56 1.23
C ALA A 287 19.63 21.03 1.01
N ASN A 288 19.07 21.73 2.02
CA ASN A 288 18.56 23.10 1.89
C ASN A 288 19.07 24.02 3.01
N PRO A 289 20.41 24.19 3.18
CA PRO A 289 20.97 24.99 4.27
C PRO A 289 20.56 26.47 4.20
N GLN A 290 20.24 27.00 3.01
CA GLN A 290 19.82 28.40 2.77
C GLN A 290 18.46 28.74 3.38
N LEU A 291 17.69 27.79 3.89
CA LEU A 291 16.39 28.02 4.57
C LEU A 291 16.55 28.51 6.01
N PHE A 292 17.76 28.55 6.52
CA PHE A 292 18.08 28.98 7.88
C PHE A 292 18.80 30.31 7.90
N SER A 293 18.46 31.18 8.87
CA SER A 293 19.08 32.49 9.04
C SER A 293 20.54 32.38 9.46
N ASP A 294 20.87 31.33 10.22
CA ASP A 294 22.22 31.06 10.67
C ASP A 294 22.48 29.55 10.88
N MET A 295 23.76 29.19 11.00
CA MET A 295 24.22 27.82 11.19
C MET A 295 23.74 27.24 12.54
N ALA A 296 23.72 28.03 13.61
CA ALA A 296 23.37 27.59 14.93
C ALA A 296 21.90 27.18 15.03
N ALA A 297 21.00 27.92 14.35
CA ALA A 297 19.59 27.57 14.23
C ALA A 297 19.39 26.21 13.56
N ARG A 298 20.10 25.96 12.46
CA ARG A 298 20.07 24.69 11.75
C ARG A 298 20.59 23.52 12.62
N GLU A 299 21.72 23.70 13.28
CA GLU A 299 22.33 22.69 14.15
C GLU A 299 21.45 22.37 15.34
N SER A 300 20.81 23.37 15.94
CA SER A 300 19.86 23.19 17.03
C SER A 300 18.69 22.30 16.61
N LEU A 301 18.08 22.55 15.43
CA LEU A 301 17.00 21.71 14.92
C LEU A 301 17.47 20.28 14.62
N LEU A 302 18.64 20.11 14.02
CA LEU A 302 19.21 18.79 13.77
C LEU A 302 19.47 18.02 15.07
N ALA A 303 19.96 18.66 16.11
CA ALA A 303 20.17 18.04 17.43
C ALA A 303 18.84 17.57 18.07
N VAL A 304 17.76 18.33 17.90
CA VAL A 304 16.41 17.93 18.35
C VAL A 304 15.90 16.71 17.56
N ILE A 305 16.10 16.70 16.23
CA ILE A 305 15.75 15.57 15.37
C ILE A 305 16.49 14.29 15.82
N ASP A 306 17.79 14.37 16.06
CA ASP A 306 18.62 13.23 16.48
C ASP A 306 18.15 12.67 17.81
N ARG A 307 17.95 13.52 18.80
CA ARG A 307 17.45 13.11 20.13
C ARG A 307 16.07 12.44 20.06
N ARG A 308 15.18 12.96 19.19
CA ARG A 308 13.87 12.36 18.95
C ARG A 308 14.00 11.01 18.24
N SER A 309 14.81 10.91 17.22
CA SER A 309 15.08 9.68 16.46
C SER A 309 15.61 8.58 17.37
N ASP A 310 16.58 8.86 18.22
CA ASP A 310 17.11 7.92 19.22
C ASP A 310 16.03 7.39 20.17
N THR A 311 15.14 8.28 20.60
CA THR A 311 14.06 7.91 21.50
C THR A 311 13.06 6.97 20.80
N LEU A 312 12.69 7.27 19.56
CA LEU A 312 11.81 6.44 18.74
C LEU A 312 12.45 5.08 18.45
N GLN A 313 13.71 5.06 18.07
CA GLN A 313 14.50 3.85 17.81
C GLN A 313 14.50 2.91 19.01
N ARG A 314 14.91 3.41 20.20
CA ARG A 314 14.91 2.60 21.43
C ARG A 314 13.54 2.00 21.74
N ARG A 315 12.47 2.78 21.60
CA ARG A 315 11.08 2.33 21.82
C ARG A 315 10.66 1.29 20.76
N ALA A 316 10.99 1.52 19.48
CA ALA A 316 10.68 0.60 18.39
C ALA A 316 11.40 -0.75 18.58
N LEU A 317 12.68 -0.76 18.92
CA LEU A 317 13.43 -1.98 19.16
C LEU A 317 12.89 -2.77 20.36
N LYS A 318 12.46 -2.09 21.44
CA LYS A 318 11.81 -2.71 22.60
C LYS A 318 10.48 -3.36 22.20
N LEU A 319 9.62 -2.64 21.47
CA LEU A 319 8.31 -3.15 21.04
C LEU A 319 8.46 -4.25 19.98
N GLY A 320 9.44 -4.14 19.10
CA GLY A 320 9.76 -5.14 18.08
C GLY A 320 10.10 -6.51 18.67
N ARG A 321 10.84 -6.55 19.78
CA ARG A 321 11.11 -7.81 20.53
C ARG A 321 9.82 -8.46 21.01
N LYS A 322 8.84 -7.68 21.46
CA LYS A 322 7.54 -8.19 21.93
C LYS A 322 6.71 -8.73 20.75
N VAL A 323 6.62 -7.98 19.65
CA VAL A 323 5.85 -8.35 18.44
C VAL A 323 6.38 -9.64 17.83
N TYR A 324 7.69 -9.78 17.70
CA TYR A 324 8.35 -10.92 17.04
C TYR A 324 8.93 -11.97 18.01
N LYS A 325 8.39 -12.05 19.24
CA LYS A 325 8.86 -12.97 20.28
C LYS A 325 8.84 -14.44 19.85
N ARG A 326 7.86 -14.86 19.04
CA ARG A 326 7.66 -16.26 18.65
C ARG A 326 8.53 -16.64 17.45
N SER A 327 8.81 -17.93 17.30
CA SER A 327 9.32 -18.43 16.02
C SER A 327 8.22 -18.39 14.94
N PRO A 328 8.57 -18.19 13.65
CA PRO A 328 7.59 -18.16 12.57
C PRO A 328 6.74 -19.43 12.49
N LYS A 329 7.37 -20.60 12.66
CA LYS A 329 6.68 -21.91 12.66
C LYS A 329 5.62 -21.98 13.76
N ARG A 330 5.98 -21.58 14.99
CA ARG A 330 5.06 -21.62 16.15
C ARG A 330 3.94 -20.59 16.00
N PHE A 331 4.26 -19.37 15.53
CA PHE A 331 3.24 -18.34 15.30
C PHE A 331 2.16 -18.80 14.33
N VAL A 332 2.57 -19.31 13.15
CA VAL A 332 1.65 -19.77 12.11
C VAL A 332 0.86 -21.00 12.54
N LYS A 333 1.50 -21.96 13.22
CA LYS A 333 0.80 -23.14 13.77
C LYS A 333 -0.33 -22.75 14.72
N ASP A 334 -0.08 -21.75 15.57
CA ASP A 334 -1.08 -21.25 16.52
C ASP A 334 -2.24 -20.53 15.80
N VAL A 335 -1.94 -19.72 14.76
CA VAL A 335 -3.00 -19.04 13.98
C VAL A 335 -3.83 -20.05 13.20
N ALA A 336 -3.21 -21.02 12.53
CA ALA A 336 -3.91 -22.08 11.80
C ALA A 336 -4.85 -22.88 12.73
N ARG A 337 -4.34 -23.33 13.87
CA ARG A 337 -5.18 -24.05 14.85
C ARG A 337 -6.36 -23.23 15.34
N GLY A 338 -6.17 -21.92 15.52
CA GLY A 338 -7.25 -21.03 15.92
C GLY A 338 -8.26 -20.79 14.81
N TRP A 339 -7.82 -20.79 13.56
CA TRP A 339 -8.67 -20.74 12.38
C TRP A 339 -9.54 -22.00 12.28
N ASP A 340 -8.92 -23.17 12.26
CA ASP A 340 -9.62 -24.48 12.15
C ASP A 340 -10.68 -24.64 13.24
N LYS A 341 -10.37 -24.25 14.48
CA LYS A 341 -11.30 -24.35 15.62
C LYS A 341 -12.49 -23.39 15.55
N ARG A 342 -12.37 -22.23 14.93
CA ARG A 342 -13.39 -21.15 15.03
C ARG A 342 -14.07 -20.79 13.73
N VAL A 343 -13.42 -21.05 12.62
CA VAL A 343 -13.87 -20.64 11.30
C VAL A 343 -14.06 -21.83 10.39
N GLY A 344 -13.21 -22.86 10.51
CA GLY A 344 -13.21 -24.05 9.67
C GLY A 344 -14.37 -25.03 9.93
N THR A 345 -15.14 -24.87 10.99
CA THR A 345 -16.25 -25.78 11.35
C THR A 345 -17.56 -25.56 10.58
N HIS A 346 -17.59 -24.67 9.60
CA HIS A 346 -18.79 -24.35 8.82
C HIS A 346 -18.66 -24.60 7.30
N ALA A 347 -17.67 -25.38 6.87
CA ALA A 347 -17.54 -25.83 5.48
C ALA A 347 -17.82 -27.34 5.42
N ALA A 348 -19.04 -27.72 5.76
CA ALA A 348 -19.63 -29.04 5.47
C ALA A 348 -21.00 -28.83 4.88
#